data_883d75bb5f5ca8aad5717559a7a79f75
#
_entry.id   883d75bb5f5ca8aad5717559a7a79f75
#
_cell.length_a   1.000
_cell.length_b   1.000
_cell.length_c   1.000
_cell.angle_alpha   90.00
_cell.angle_beta   90.00
_cell.angle_gamma   90.00
#
_symmetry.space_group_name_H-M   'P 1'
#
loop_
_entity.id
_entity.type
_entity.pdbx_description
1 polymer ?
#
loop_
_entity_poly.entity_id
_entity_poly.type
_entity_poly.pdbx_seq_one_letter_code
_entity_poly.pdbx_strand_id
1 'polypeptide(L)'
;MKTYLPQTWTDPRIEFRESPISGNGMFAREPIKKGESVCVVGGIAMTDAEFADFQATYRNYNAIQIDDHLHLVEDPQVTRILEGSMNHSCDSSTWMADEATLVARRDLERGEEATVDYALFTTQSNWMLDRRCRCGSPHCRRIITGDDWMREDVQERYRDHFSPFINRRIEKLRKGSLHDS
;
A
#
# COMPACT_ATOMS: atom_id res chain seq x y z
N MET A 1 -21.69 0.78 8.48
CA MET A 1 -20.55 1.21 7.65
C MET A 1 -19.33 1.26 8.56
N LYS A 2 -18.20 0.71 8.17
CA LYS A 2 -16.97 0.77 8.99
C LYS A 2 -16.49 2.23 9.06
N THR A 3 -16.06 2.68 10.23
CA THR A 3 -15.53 4.04 10.41
C THR A 3 -14.02 3.98 10.36
N TYR A 4 -13.41 4.82 9.53
CA TYR A 4 -11.98 4.99 9.42
C TYR A 4 -11.49 6.20 10.22
N LEU A 5 -10.20 6.26 10.50
CA LEU A 5 -9.59 7.45 11.09
C LEU A 5 -9.80 8.65 10.15
N PRO A 6 -10.05 9.85 10.65
CA PRO A 6 -10.19 11.04 9.80
C PRO A 6 -8.87 11.42 9.09
N GLN A 7 -7.74 11.01 9.66
CA GLN A 7 -6.40 11.24 9.12
C GLN A 7 -5.55 9.99 9.34
N THR A 8 -4.58 9.79 8.46
CA THR A 8 -3.60 8.71 8.60
C THR A 8 -2.80 8.90 9.90
N TRP A 9 -2.77 7.83 10.68
CA TRP A 9 -1.89 7.71 11.83
C TRP A 9 -0.59 7.03 11.40
N THR A 10 0.53 7.54 11.90
CA THR A 10 1.85 6.97 11.70
C THR A 10 2.50 6.74 13.06
N ASP A 11 3.20 5.62 13.22
CA ASP A 11 3.94 5.34 14.47
C ASP A 11 4.86 6.50 14.81
N PRO A 12 4.88 6.99 16.04
CA PRO A 12 5.75 8.11 16.47
C PRO A 12 7.24 7.87 16.26
N ARG A 13 7.66 6.62 16.11
CA ARG A 13 9.03 6.23 15.77
C ARG A 13 9.37 6.43 14.29
N ILE A 14 8.41 6.82 13.44
CA ILE A 14 8.64 7.12 12.03
C ILE A 14 8.98 8.61 11.88
N GLU A 15 9.96 8.88 11.03
CA GLU A 15 10.27 10.21 10.51
C GLU A 15 10.14 10.26 8.99
N PHE A 16 9.83 11.42 8.45
CA PHE A 16 9.80 11.67 7.01
C PHE A 16 11.09 12.35 6.59
N ARG A 17 11.77 11.80 5.60
CA ARG A 17 12.98 12.39 5.03
C ARG A 17 13.18 11.95 3.58
N GLU A 18 14.12 12.61 2.87
CA GLU A 18 14.45 12.27 1.50
C GLU A 18 14.80 10.78 1.35
N SER A 19 14.19 10.15 0.33
CA SER A 19 14.30 8.72 0.04
C SER A 19 15.10 8.49 -1.24
N PRO A 20 16.02 7.50 -1.25
CA PRO A 20 16.68 7.07 -2.47
C PRO A 20 15.72 6.41 -3.48
N ILE A 21 14.51 6.01 -3.04
CA ILE A 21 13.50 5.41 -3.91
C ILE A 21 12.77 6.52 -4.67
N SER A 22 12.14 7.45 -3.94
CA SER A 22 11.42 8.59 -4.54
C SER A 22 10.98 9.60 -3.47
N GLY A 23 11.19 10.90 -3.74
CA GLY A 23 10.72 11.99 -2.89
C GLY A 23 11.06 11.78 -1.42
N ASN A 24 10.11 12.02 -0.53
CA ASN A 24 10.26 11.68 0.87
C ASN A 24 9.69 10.28 1.15
N GLY A 25 10.34 9.55 2.04
CA GLY A 25 9.93 8.24 2.54
C GLY A 25 9.73 8.25 4.04
N MET A 26 9.22 7.15 4.56
CA MET A 26 8.98 6.90 5.98
C MET A 26 10.15 6.09 6.56
N PHE A 27 10.85 6.62 7.53
CA PHE A 27 12.05 5.97 8.10
C PHE A 27 11.89 5.73 9.60
N ALA A 28 12.34 4.56 10.06
CA ALA A 28 12.35 4.24 11.48
C ALA A 28 13.44 5.02 12.22
N ARG A 29 13.09 5.87 13.18
CA ARG A 29 14.05 6.54 14.10
C ARG A 29 14.54 5.60 15.20
N GLU A 30 13.72 4.61 15.52
CA GLU A 30 13.97 3.57 16.52
C GLU A 30 13.50 2.23 15.95
N PRO A 31 14.01 1.09 16.45
CA PRO A 31 13.58 -0.21 15.97
C PRO A 31 12.07 -0.43 16.13
N ILE A 32 11.44 -0.99 15.09
CA ILE A 32 10.04 -1.42 15.08
C ILE A 32 10.02 -2.94 14.88
N LYS A 33 9.36 -3.66 15.78
CA LYS A 33 9.33 -5.12 15.72
C LYS A 33 8.34 -5.63 14.72
N LYS A 34 8.60 -6.82 14.16
CA LYS A 34 7.66 -7.55 13.31
C LYS A 34 6.28 -7.61 13.95
N GLY A 35 5.26 -7.26 13.18
CA GLY A 35 3.85 -7.25 13.58
C GLY A 35 3.38 -5.96 14.25
N GLU A 36 4.29 -5.04 14.62
CA GLU A 36 3.88 -3.74 15.14
C GLU A 36 3.32 -2.86 14.01
N SER A 37 2.32 -2.05 14.35
CA SER A 37 1.71 -1.10 13.41
C SER A 37 2.68 0.00 13.05
N VAL A 38 2.85 0.23 11.74
CA VAL A 38 3.69 1.31 11.21
C VAL A 38 2.83 2.48 10.76
N CYS A 39 1.68 2.18 10.15
CA CYS A 39 0.78 3.18 9.60
C CYS A 39 -0.66 2.65 9.60
N VAL A 40 -1.62 3.49 9.94
CA VAL A 40 -3.05 3.24 9.76
C VAL A 40 -3.59 4.32 8.84
N VAL A 41 -3.93 3.94 7.62
CA VAL A 41 -4.45 4.88 6.62
C VAL A 41 -5.81 5.39 7.07
N GLY A 42 -5.95 6.70 7.08
CA GLY A 42 -7.19 7.41 7.37
C GLY A 42 -7.69 8.17 6.16
N GLY A 43 -8.83 8.82 6.30
CA GLY A 43 -9.42 9.66 5.26
C GLY A 43 -10.89 9.36 5.01
N ILE A 44 -11.35 9.65 3.80
CA ILE A 44 -12.74 9.54 3.36
C ILE A 44 -12.88 8.29 2.48
N ALA A 45 -13.84 7.43 2.82
CA ALA A 45 -14.17 6.29 1.96
C ALA A 45 -15.00 6.78 0.76
N MET A 46 -14.54 6.48 -0.44
CA MET A 46 -15.12 6.89 -1.73
C MET A 46 -15.38 5.69 -2.61
N THR A 47 -16.53 5.67 -3.29
CA THR A 47 -16.83 4.73 -4.37
C THR A 47 -15.92 5.00 -5.57
N ASP A 48 -15.86 4.07 -6.55
CA ASP A 48 -15.11 4.27 -7.80
C ASP A 48 -15.49 5.57 -8.52
N ALA A 49 -16.80 5.92 -8.54
CA ALA A 49 -17.28 7.14 -9.19
C ALA A 49 -16.82 8.40 -8.45
N GLU A 50 -16.99 8.44 -7.12
CA GLU A 50 -16.54 9.56 -6.29
C GLU A 50 -15.00 9.72 -6.35
N PHE A 51 -14.27 8.61 -6.38
CA PHE A 51 -12.82 8.63 -6.51
C PHE A 51 -12.38 9.15 -7.88
N ALA A 52 -13.08 8.79 -8.95
CA ALA A 52 -12.79 9.32 -10.29
C ALA A 52 -13.01 10.84 -10.37
N ASP A 53 -14.09 11.37 -9.77
CA ASP A 53 -14.34 12.80 -9.67
C ASP A 53 -13.27 13.52 -8.81
N PHE A 54 -12.86 12.89 -7.72
CA PHE A 54 -11.77 13.37 -6.87
C PHE A 54 -10.45 13.46 -7.67
N GLN A 55 -10.09 12.42 -8.42
CA GLN A 55 -8.88 12.39 -9.25
C GLN A 55 -8.89 13.45 -10.37
N ALA A 56 -10.04 13.82 -10.88
CA ALA A 56 -10.18 14.89 -11.85
C ALA A 56 -9.85 16.25 -11.24
N THR A 57 -10.06 16.42 -9.94
CA THR A 57 -9.85 17.68 -9.21
C THR A 57 -8.46 17.76 -8.58
N TYR A 58 -7.98 16.68 -7.99
CA TYR A 58 -6.73 16.64 -7.22
C TYR A 58 -5.68 15.76 -7.90
N ARG A 59 -4.48 16.30 -8.11
CA ARG A 59 -3.37 15.57 -8.73
C ARG A 59 -2.41 14.92 -7.73
N ASN A 60 -2.30 15.51 -6.55
CA ASN A 60 -1.43 15.00 -5.48
C ASN A 60 -2.32 14.54 -4.32
N TYR A 61 -2.37 13.25 -4.11
CA TYR A 61 -3.16 12.62 -3.03
C TYR A 61 -2.56 11.26 -2.67
N ASN A 62 -2.88 10.79 -1.49
CA ASN A 62 -2.66 9.41 -1.09
C ASN A 62 -4.01 8.69 -1.04
N ALA A 63 -4.05 7.51 -1.61
CA ALA A 63 -5.23 6.65 -1.58
C ALA A 63 -4.83 5.18 -1.62
N ILE A 64 -5.64 4.35 -0.99
CA ILE A 64 -5.57 2.89 -1.09
C ILE A 64 -6.95 2.33 -1.44
N GLN A 65 -6.99 1.24 -2.18
CA GLN A 65 -8.23 0.50 -2.41
C GLN A 65 -8.49 -0.40 -1.20
N ILE A 66 -9.67 -0.28 -0.59
CA ILE A 66 -10.05 -0.99 0.64
C ILE A 66 -11.10 -2.08 0.42
N ASP A 67 -11.81 -2.05 -0.71
CA ASP A 67 -12.70 -3.12 -1.17
C ASP A 67 -12.83 -3.07 -2.70
N ASP A 68 -13.60 -3.96 -3.29
CA ASP A 68 -13.76 -4.13 -4.74
C ASP A 68 -14.10 -2.81 -5.47
N HIS A 69 -14.90 -1.95 -4.85
CA HIS A 69 -15.38 -0.67 -5.42
C HIS A 69 -15.27 0.48 -4.41
N LEU A 70 -14.31 0.40 -3.47
CA LEU A 70 -14.18 1.38 -2.41
C LEU A 70 -12.71 1.76 -2.21
N HIS A 71 -12.47 3.06 -2.12
CA HIS A 71 -11.16 3.66 -1.90
C HIS A 71 -11.17 4.45 -0.60
N LEU A 72 -10.08 4.39 0.15
CA LEU A 72 -9.84 5.27 1.28
C LEU A 72 -8.85 6.33 0.83
N VAL A 73 -9.30 7.59 0.84
CA VAL A 73 -8.59 8.73 0.25
C VAL A 73 -8.29 9.71 1.35
N GLU A 74 -7.01 10.05 1.50
CA GLU A 74 -6.62 11.10 2.44
C GLU A 74 -7.15 12.45 1.98
N ASP A 75 -7.66 13.25 2.92
CA ASP A 75 -8.11 14.62 2.63
C ASP A 75 -6.89 15.49 2.27
N PRO A 76 -6.78 15.99 1.03
CA PRO A 76 -5.64 16.77 0.59
C PRO A 76 -5.52 18.12 1.31
N GLN A 77 -6.57 18.60 2.00
CA GLN A 77 -6.52 19.83 2.78
C GLN A 77 -5.94 19.62 4.19
N VAL A 78 -6.03 18.39 4.70
CA VAL A 78 -5.61 18.04 6.06
C VAL A 78 -4.29 17.24 6.04
N THR A 79 -4.04 16.54 4.96
CA THR A 79 -2.91 15.64 4.86
C THR A 79 -1.61 16.42 4.66
N ARG A 80 -0.60 16.00 5.40
CA ARG A 80 0.80 16.36 5.21
C ARG A 80 1.39 15.71 3.96
N ILE A 81 0.71 15.83 2.81
CA ILE A 81 1.16 15.26 1.52
C ILE A 81 2.59 15.71 1.21
N LEU A 82 2.98 16.88 1.72
CA LEU A 82 4.32 17.45 1.55
C LEU A 82 5.37 16.75 2.41
N GLU A 83 4.99 16.02 3.47
CA GLU A 83 5.95 15.36 4.35
C GLU A 83 6.40 14.00 3.79
N GLY A 84 5.60 13.36 2.94
CA GLY A 84 5.93 12.11 2.29
C GLY A 84 4.87 11.02 2.47
N SER A 85 5.10 9.93 1.79
CA SER A 85 4.26 8.74 1.84
C SER A 85 5.12 7.49 1.92
N MET A 86 4.50 6.34 2.18
CA MET A 86 5.22 5.06 2.15
C MET A 86 5.56 4.70 0.70
N ASN A 87 6.85 4.67 0.39
CA ASN A 87 7.34 4.31 -0.93
C ASN A 87 7.10 2.85 -1.28
N HIS A 88 6.97 2.57 -2.57
CA HIS A 88 6.87 1.22 -3.07
C HIS A 88 8.20 0.46 -3.03
N SER A 89 8.14 -0.80 -2.57
CA SER A 89 9.21 -1.79 -2.79
C SER A 89 8.62 -3.13 -3.22
N CYS A 90 9.25 -3.77 -4.21
CA CYS A 90 8.87 -5.12 -4.65
C CYS A 90 9.24 -6.23 -3.63
N ASP A 91 9.98 -5.88 -2.59
CA ASP A 91 10.23 -6.68 -1.40
C ASP A 91 10.08 -5.76 -0.19
N SER A 92 8.82 -5.42 0.10
CA SER A 92 8.46 -4.42 1.09
C SER A 92 8.78 -4.86 2.52
N SER A 93 9.06 -3.88 3.36
CA SER A 93 9.30 -4.10 4.79
C SER A 93 8.00 -4.12 5.61
N THR A 94 6.88 -3.72 5.01
CA THR A 94 5.54 -3.80 5.62
C THR A 94 4.58 -4.62 4.76
N TRP A 95 3.45 -5.01 5.35
CA TRP A 95 2.31 -5.63 4.69
C TRP A 95 0.99 -5.26 5.36
N MET A 96 -0.15 -5.67 4.77
CA MET A 96 -1.46 -5.36 5.33
C MET A 96 -1.80 -6.30 6.48
N ALA A 97 -2.30 -5.74 7.58
CA ALA A 97 -2.94 -6.49 8.67
C ALA A 97 -4.47 -6.52 8.49
N ASP A 98 -5.02 -5.45 7.96
CA ASP A 98 -6.41 -5.32 7.51
C ASP A 98 -6.48 -4.40 6.29
N GLU A 99 -7.65 -3.87 5.91
CA GLU A 99 -7.80 -3.04 4.71
C GLU A 99 -7.16 -1.66 4.81
N ALA A 100 -6.76 -1.20 6.01
CA ALA A 100 -6.21 0.14 6.24
C ALA A 100 -4.93 0.16 7.09
N THR A 101 -4.58 -0.96 7.73
CA THR A 101 -3.45 -1.04 8.67
C THR A 101 -2.25 -1.73 8.04
N LEU A 102 -1.13 -1.05 8.03
CA LEU A 102 0.17 -1.59 7.64
C LEU A 102 1.00 -1.90 8.88
N VAL A 103 1.50 -3.12 8.95
CA VAL A 103 2.37 -3.59 10.04
C VAL A 103 3.74 -3.98 9.49
N ALA A 104 4.75 -3.95 10.34
CA ALA A 104 6.09 -4.40 10.00
C ALA A 104 6.08 -5.92 9.65
N ARG A 105 6.49 -6.28 8.45
CA ARG A 105 6.61 -7.67 7.97
C ARG A 105 7.77 -8.40 8.62
N ARG A 106 8.79 -7.68 8.98
CA ARG A 106 9.99 -8.09 9.73
C ARG A 106 10.41 -6.97 10.66
N ASP A 107 11.40 -7.22 11.51
CA ASP A 107 12.00 -6.15 12.28
C ASP A 107 12.54 -5.06 11.35
N LEU A 108 12.27 -3.81 11.67
CA LEU A 108 12.85 -2.61 11.06
C LEU A 108 13.91 -2.05 11.98
N GLU A 109 15.09 -1.87 11.45
CA GLU A 109 16.18 -1.26 12.20
C GLU A 109 16.13 0.27 12.12
N ARG A 110 16.80 0.93 13.06
CA ARG A 110 16.94 2.39 13.02
C ARG A 110 17.56 2.85 11.70
N GLY A 111 16.93 3.83 11.05
CA GLY A 111 17.37 4.42 9.79
C GLY A 111 16.87 3.65 8.56
N GLU A 112 16.15 2.56 8.74
CA GLU A 112 15.58 1.78 7.64
C GLU A 112 14.28 2.42 7.13
N GLU A 113 14.08 2.40 5.80
CA GLU A 113 12.86 2.89 5.18
C GLU A 113 11.73 1.85 5.28
N ALA A 114 10.61 2.26 5.86
CA ALA A 114 9.37 1.51 5.80
C ALA A 114 8.77 1.62 4.41
N THR A 115 8.59 0.50 3.73
CA THR A 115 8.09 0.43 2.36
C THR A 115 6.92 -0.54 2.25
N VAL A 116 6.05 -0.35 1.27
CA VAL A 116 4.93 -1.23 0.97
C VAL A 116 4.94 -1.67 -0.49
N ASP A 117 4.49 -2.89 -0.79
CA ASP A 117 4.22 -3.28 -2.16
C ASP A 117 2.80 -2.83 -2.55
N TYR A 118 2.67 -2.01 -3.57
CA TYR A 118 1.37 -1.47 -3.99
C TYR A 118 0.40 -2.55 -4.50
N ALA A 119 0.91 -3.71 -4.90
CA ALA A 119 0.07 -4.87 -5.20
C ALA A 119 -0.79 -5.34 -4.01
N LEU A 120 -0.44 -4.95 -2.77
CA LEU A 120 -1.16 -5.37 -1.57
C LEU A 120 -2.55 -4.71 -1.42
N PHE A 121 -2.79 -3.59 -2.11
CA PHE A 121 -4.04 -2.82 -1.99
C PHE A 121 -4.51 -2.17 -3.30
N THR A 122 -3.91 -2.47 -4.46
CA THR A 122 -4.31 -1.90 -5.75
C THR A 122 -4.67 -3.02 -6.73
N THR A 123 -5.86 -2.93 -7.35
CA THR A 123 -6.33 -3.87 -8.37
C THR A 123 -6.89 -3.19 -9.61
N GLN A 124 -6.69 -1.89 -9.76
CA GLN A 124 -7.14 -1.14 -10.94
C GLN A 124 -6.21 -1.44 -12.11
N SER A 125 -6.67 -2.20 -13.10
CA SER A 125 -5.86 -2.66 -14.25
C SER A 125 -5.31 -1.51 -15.11
N ASN A 126 -5.97 -0.34 -15.10
CA ASN A 126 -5.51 0.86 -15.79
C ASN A 126 -4.51 1.69 -14.96
N TRP A 127 -4.23 1.30 -13.71
CA TRP A 127 -3.26 1.98 -12.88
C TRP A 127 -1.85 1.45 -13.12
N MET A 128 -0.91 2.34 -13.20
CA MET A 128 0.52 2.04 -13.29
C MET A 128 1.32 3.12 -12.57
N LEU A 129 2.40 2.72 -11.91
CA LEU A 129 3.34 3.67 -11.35
C LEU A 129 3.95 4.52 -12.48
N ASP A 130 3.92 5.82 -12.34
CA ASP A 130 4.32 6.82 -13.36
C ASP A 130 5.81 6.79 -13.73
N ARG A 131 6.59 5.98 -13.03
CA ARG A 131 8.04 5.83 -13.21
C ARG A 131 8.49 4.39 -13.04
N ARG A 132 9.68 4.07 -13.50
CA ARG A 132 10.31 2.78 -13.20
C ARG A 132 10.64 2.66 -11.72
N CYS A 133 10.31 1.51 -11.14
CA CYS A 133 10.64 1.19 -9.76
C CYS A 133 12.18 1.18 -9.55
N ARG A 134 12.62 1.83 -8.46
CA ARG A 134 14.02 1.95 -8.03
C ARG A 134 14.25 1.37 -6.62
N CYS A 135 13.40 0.44 -6.17
CA CYS A 135 13.47 -0.11 -4.81
C CYS A 135 14.76 -0.88 -4.47
N GLY A 136 15.61 -1.17 -5.44
CA GLY A 136 16.89 -1.88 -5.23
C GLY A 136 16.76 -3.37 -4.92
N SER A 137 15.56 -3.90 -4.75
CA SER A 137 15.32 -5.32 -4.47
C SER A 137 15.78 -6.22 -5.64
N PRO A 138 16.34 -7.41 -5.38
CA PRO A 138 16.59 -8.42 -6.41
C PRO A 138 15.28 -8.90 -7.08
N HIS A 139 14.14 -8.71 -6.43
CA HIS A 139 12.80 -9.04 -6.95
C HIS A 139 12.14 -7.86 -7.68
N CYS A 140 12.90 -6.79 -7.99
CA CYS A 140 12.35 -5.58 -8.57
C CYS A 140 11.70 -5.83 -9.95
N ARG A 141 10.39 -5.61 -10.04
CA ARG A 141 9.59 -5.79 -11.26
C ARG A 141 9.81 -4.68 -12.30
N ARG A 142 10.43 -3.57 -11.92
CA ARG A 142 10.72 -2.38 -12.76
C ARG A 142 9.47 -1.59 -13.17
N ILE A 143 8.44 -2.26 -13.66
CA ILE A 143 7.12 -1.70 -13.99
C ILE A 143 6.15 -2.23 -12.96
N ILE A 144 5.42 -1.34 -12.30
CA ILE A 144 4.45 -1.67 -11.25
C ILE A 144 3.08 -1.31 -11.76
N THR A 145 2.16 -2.27 -11.76
CA THR A 145 0.81 -2.13 -12.29
C THR A 145 -0.24 -2.58 -11.28
N GLY A 146 -1.49 -2.22 -11.54
CA GLY A 146 -2.62 -2.68 -10.75
C GLY A 146 -2.93 -4.17 -10.88
N ASP A 147 -2.28 -4.88 -11.82
CA ASP A 147 -2.44 -6.31 -12.02
C ASP A 147 -1.36 -7.15 -11.31
N ASP A 148 -0.39 -6.50 -10.66
CA ASP A 148 0.75 -7.19 -10.01
C ASP A 148 0.30 -8.16 -8.89
N TRP A 149 -0.88 -7.95 -8.29
CA TRP A 149 -1.46 -8.85 -7.29
C TRP A 149 -1.80 -10.25 -7.83
N MET A 150 -1.96 -10.40 -9.16
CA MET A 150 -2.24 -11.68 -9.82
C MET A 150 -0.98 -12.53 -10.04
N ARG A 151 0.21 -11.97 -9.86
CA ARG A 151 1.47 -12.68 -10.04
C ARG A 151 1.70 -13.71 -8.94
N GLU A 152 2.05 -14.93 -9.32
CA GLU A 152 2.30 -16.03 -8.37
C GLU A 152 3.42 -15.70 -7.37
N ASP A 153 4.53 -15.10 -7.85
CA ASP A 153 5.66 -14.74 -7.00
C ASP A 153 5.33 -13.67 -5.95
N VAL A 154 4.39 -12.76 -6.28
CA VAL A 154 3.87 -11.73 -5.36
C VAL A 154 2.89 -12.35 -4.38
N GLN A 155 1.97 -13.21 -4.85
CA GLN A 155 1.02 -13.92 -4.01
C GLN A 155 1.69 -14.85 -3.00
N GLU A 156 2.81 -15.49 -3.38
CA GLU A 156 3.55 -16.33 -2.46
C GLU A 156 4.30 -15.52 -1.40
N ARG A 157 4.95 -14.42 -1.83
CA ARG A 157 5.72 -13.55 -0.93
C ARG A 157 4.87 -12.91 0.16
N TYR A 158 3.63 -12.54 -0.16
CA TYR A 158 2.74 -11.80 0.73
C TYR A 158 1.49 -12.59 1.12
N ARG A 159 1.57 -13.92 1.08
CA ARG A 159 0.44 -14.81 1.39
C ARG A 159 -0.31 -14.36 2.64
N ASP A 160 -1.64 -14.23 2.52
CA ASP A 160 -2.59 -13.82 3.57
C ASP A 160 -2.43 -12.38 4.09
N HIS A 161 -1.50 -11.59 3.49
CA HIS A 161 -1.19 -10.21 3.90
C HIS A 161 -1.48 -9.16 2.84
N PHE A 162 -2.29 -9.47 1.85
CA PHE A 162 -2.95 -8.47 1.01
C PHE A 162 -4.11 -7.83 1.76
N SER A 163 -4.64 -6.72 1.25
CA SER A 163 -5.94 -6.21 1.70
C SER A 163 -6.98 -7.35 1.64
N PRO A 164 -7.91 -7.43 2.61
CA PRO A 164 -8.84 -8.57 2.73
C PRO A 164 -9.62 -8.88 1.44
N PHE A 165 -10.00 -7.85 0.66
CA PHE A 165 -10.73 -8.07 -0.58
C PHE A 165 -9.84 -8.73 -1.67
N ILE A 166 -8.54 -8.41 -1.70
CA ILE A 166 -7.60 -9.05 -2.64
C ILE A 166 -7.34 -10.49 -2.22
N ASN A 167 -7.18 -10.77 -0.93
CA ASN A 167 -7.07 -12.16 -0.45
C ASN A 167 -8.28 -12.99 -0.90
N ARG A 168 -9.52 -12.46 -0.80
CA ARG A 168 -10.73 -13.12 -1.32
C ARG A 168 -10.68 -13.35 -2.83
N ARG A 169 -10.15 -12.40 -3.61
CA ARG A 169 -9.97 -12.55 -5.07
C ARG A 169 -8.96 -13.64 -5.41
N ILE A 170 -7.82 -13.67 -4.72
CA ILE A 170 -6.77 -14.69 -4.90
C ILE A 170 -7.32 -16.09 -4.61
N GLU A 171 -8.08 -16.24 -3.53
CA GLU A 171 -8.73 -17.52 -3.21
C GLU A 171 -9.71 -17.98 -4.30
N LYS A 172 -10.50 -17.05 -4.84
CA LYS A 172 -11.42 -17.36 -5.96
C LYS A 172 -10.67 -17.82 -7.20
N LEU A 173 -9.57 -17.14 -7.57
CA LEU A 173 -8.74 -17.52 -8.71
C LEU A 173 -8.17 -18.94 -8.54
N ARG A 174 -7.63 -19.24 -7.35
CA ARG A 174 -7.07 -20.57 -7.04
C ARG A 174 -8.12 -21.69 -7.10
N LYS A 175 -9.34 -21.42 -6.62
CA LYS A 175 -10.46 -22.38 -6.68
C LYS A 175 -10.97 -22.59 -8.11
N GLY A 176 -11.06 -21.53 -8.92
CA GLY A 176 -11.43 -21.61 -10.33
C GLY A 176 -10.44 -22.44 -11.15
N SER A 177 -9.16 -22.24 -10.95
CA SER A 177 -8.10 -23.01 -11.64
C SER A 177 -8.07 -24.51 -11.29
N LEU A 178 -8.68 -24.92 -10.17
CA LEU A 178 -8.77 -26.34 -9.75
C LEU A 178 -9.97 -27.05 -10.40
N HIS A 179 -10.92 -26.32 -10.99
CA HIS A 179 -12.09 -26.91 -11.65
C HIS A 179 -11.92 -27.07 -13.17
N ASP A 180 -10.89 -26.46 -13.76
CA ASP A 180 -10.59 -26.52 -15.20
C ASP A 180 -9.46 -27.52 -15.52
N SER A 181 -9.04 -28.33 -14.58
CA SER A 181 -8.03 -29.39 -14.68
C SER A 181 -8.60 -30.75 -14.28
#